data_953eb9dd4afcdaef216883ad6ced4dd3
#
_entry.id   953eb9dd4afcdaef216883ad6ced4dd3
#
_cell.length_a   1.000
_cell.length_b   1.000
_cell.length_c   1.000
_cell.angle_alpha   90.00
_cell.angle_beta   90.00
_cell.angle_gamma   90.00
#
_symmetry.space_group_name_H-M   'P 1'
#
loop_
_entity.id
_entity.type
_entity.pdbx_description
1 polymer ?
#
loop_
_entity_poly.entity_id
_entity_poly.type
_entity_poly.pdbx_seq_one_letter_code
_entity_poly.pdbx_strand_id
1 'polypeptide(L)'
;MQKKSFSRFLTDNIGFLFIVPWLIGFLVFKVYPFASSLYYSFTNYDLFNGITKTGLLNYEKIFTDEDIIRAFVVTFKYAIFDVPLKLAFALFIAYILNFKLKGVNFFRTAYYIPSILGGSIAIAILWRAVFNTDGLINTVITFFGGPKINWMAGANSALFVIVLLRVWQFGSAMVIFLAALKGVSEDLYEAASI
;
A
#
# COMPACT_ATOMS: atom_id res chain seq x y z
N MET A 1 55.52 2.10 14.85
CA MET A 1 54.03 2.16 14.74
C MET A 1 53.63 3.59 14.35
N GLN A 2 53.37 3.86 13.07
CA GLN A 2 52.91 5.20 12.63
C GLN A 2 51.50 5.42 13.10
N LYS A 3 51.24 6.44 13.94
CA LYS A 3 49.92 6.95 14.21
C LYS A 3 49.26 7.39 12.86
N LYS A 4 48.33 6.63 12.32
CA LYS A 4 47.48 7.10 11.22
C LYS A 4 46.89 8.44 11.66
N SER A 5 47.25 9.53 10.95
CA SER A 5 46.69 10.86 11.27
C SER A 5 45.19 10.80 11.22
N PHE A 6 44.51 11.41 12.19
CA PHE A 6 43.04 11.49 12.27
C PHE A 6 42.41 11.97 10.94
N SER A 7 43.13 12.84 10.21
CA SER A 7 42.71 13.29 8.89
C SER A 7 42.68 12.19 7.83
N ARG A 8 43.61 11.23 7.87
CA ARG A 8 43.62 10.07 6.93
C ARG A 8 42.46 9.11 7.29
N PHE A 9 42.21 8.90 8.59
CA PHE A 9 41.05 8.08 9.02
C PHE A 9 39.73 8.69 8.55
N LEU A 10 39.55 10.01 8.64
CA LEU A 10 38.36 10.71 8.14
C LEU A 10 38.25 10.60 6.62
N THR A 11 39.35 10.77 5.87
CA THR A 11 39.33 10.69 4.40
C THR A 11 39.01 9.28 3.91
N ASP A 12 39.59 8.26 4.57
CA ASP A 12 39.37 6.85 4.22
C ASP A 12 37.94 6.39 4.55
N ASN A 13 37.26 7.05 5.51
CA ASN A 13 35.93 6.67 6.00
C ASN A 13 34.85 7.75 5.75
N ILE A 14 35.11 8.72 4.88
CA ILE A 14 34.21 9.85 4.64
C ILE A 14 32.80 9.39 4.22
N GLY A 15 32.70 8.30 3.46
CA GLY A 15 31.42 7.71 3.05
C GLY A 15 30.60 7.22 4.26
N PHE A 16 31.24 6.62 5.26
CA PHE A 16 30.56 6.21 6.50
C PHE A 16 30.05 7.41 7.30
N LEU A 17 30.82 8.51 7.35
CA LEU A 17 30.40 9.72 8.06
C LEU A 17 29.09 10.31 7.49
N PHE A 18 28.89 10.25 6.20
CA PHE A 18 27.63 10.69 5.56
C PHE A 18 26.44 9.77 5.88
N ILE A 19 26.71 8.48 6.15
CA ILE A 19 25.66 7.52 6.47
C ILE A 19 25.28 7.56 7.98
N VAL A 20 26.20 8.00 8.86
CA VAL A 20 25.99 8.00 10.33
C VAL A 20 24.71 8.70 10.78
N PRO A 21 24.36 9.92 10.31
CA PRO A 21 23.12 10.57 10.74
C PRO A 21 21.87 9.76 10.38
N TRP A 22 21.84 9.17 9.18
CA TRP A 22 20.77 8.29 8.78
C TRP A 22 20.75 7.00 9.62
N LEU A 23 21.93 6.40 9.86
CA LEU A 23 22.07 5.17 10.66
C LEU A 23 21.58 5.37 12.10
N ILE A 24 21.92 6.50 12.72
CA ILE A 24 21.42 6.86 14.06
C ILE A 24 19.88 6.95 14.03
N GLY A 25 19.33 7.68 13.07
CA GLY A 25 17.88 7.78 12.90
C GLY A 25 17.23 6.41 12.71
N PHE A 26 17.80 5.56 11.87
CA PHE A 26 17.33 4.21 11.63
C PHE A 26 17.37 3.34 12.90
N LEU A 27 18.48 3.35 13.64
CA LEU A 27 18.63 2.59 14.88
C LEU A 27 17.63 3.05 15.96
N VAL A 28 17.49 4.36 16.15
CA VAL A 28 16.63 4.93 17.19
C VAL A 28 15.15 4.79 16.84
N PHE A 29 14.75 5.07 15.59
CA PHE A 29 13.33 5.15 15.22
C PHE A 29 12.77 3.90 14.53
N LYS A 30 13.64 2.95 14.14
CA LYS A 30 13.19 1.68 13.54
C LYS A 30 13.65 0.47 14.36
N VAL A 31 14.97 0.31 14.58
CA VAL A 31 15.49 -0.89 15.21
C VAL A 31 15.08 -0.96 16.68
N TYR A 32 15.22 0.13 17.43
CA TYR A 32 14.84 0.16 18.85
C TYR A 32 13.34 -0.12 19.07
N PRO A 33 12.37 0.57 18.40
CA PRO A 33 10.96 0.23 18.55
C PRO A 33 10.62 -1.19 18.11
N PHE A 34 11.25 -1.69 17.04
CA PHE A 34 11.06 -3.06 16.58
C PHE A 34 11.54 -4.09 17.62
N ALA A 35 12.75 -3.91 18.16
CA ALA A 35 13.30 -4.78 19.21
C ALA A 35 12.46 -4.71 20.49
N SER A 36 11.99 -3.51 20.88
CA SER A 36 11.11 -3.33 22.03
C SER A 36 9.76 -4.02 21.81
N SER A 37 9.17 -3.87 20.62
CA SER A 37 7.93 -4.56 20.25
C SER A 37 8.08 -6.08 20.31
N LEU A 38 9.20 -6.60 19.80
CA LEU A 38 9.53 -8.03 19.88
C LEU A 38 9.67 -8.48 21.33
N TYR A 39 10.34 -7.71 22.18
CA TYR A 39 10.45 -8.01 23.61
C TYR A 39 9.07 -8.01 24.29
N TYR A 40 8.26 -6.98 24.06
CA TYR A 40 6.91 -6.90 24.62
C TYR A 40 5.96 -7.98 24.11
N SER A 41 6.18 -8.53 22.92
CA SER A 41 5.36 -9.64 22.39
C SER A 41 5.40 -10.90 23.27
N PHE A 42 6.50 -11.08 24.03
CA PHE A 42 6.64 -12.16 25.01
C PHE A 42 6.16 -11.78 26.41
N THR A 43 5.57 -10.61 26.60
CA THR A 43 5.15 -10.12 27.90
C THR A 43 3.68 -9.76 27.90
N ASN A 44 3.05 -9.82 29.09
CA ASN A 44 1.76 -9.20 29.31
C ASN A 44 2.01 -7.79 29.88
N TYR A 45 2.18 -6.82 28.97
CA TYR A 45 2.46 -5.43 29.30
C TYR A 45 1.16 -4.63 29.41
N ASP A 46 1.00 -3.91 30.52
CA ASP A 46 -0.07 -2.96 30.77
C ASP A 46 0.56 -1.59 31.11
N LEU A 47 -0.02 -0.52 30.58
CA LEU A 47 0.46 0.85 30.82
C LEU A 47 0.45 1.24 32.31
N PHE A 48 -0.44 0.66 33.12
CA PHE A 48 -0.58 1.00 34.54
C PHE A 48 0.24 0.09 35.44
N ASN A 49 0.34 -1.19 35.10
CA ASN A 49 0.95 -2.23 35.95
C ASN A 49 2.33 -2.68 35.41
N GLY A 50 2.73 -2.18 34.25
CA GLY A 50 3.98 -2.61 33.62
C GLY A 50 3.93 -4.06 33.12
N ILE A 51 5.06 -4.78 33.21
CA ILE A 51 5.17 -6.19 32.82
C ILE A 51 4.69 -7.06 33.98
N THR A 52 3.56 -7.71 33.84
CA THR A 52 2.97 -8.58 34.88
C THR A 52 3.32 -10.05 34.70
N LYS A 53 3.50 -10.52 33.48
CA LYS A 53 3.85 -11.91 33.15
C LYS A 53 4.74 -11.94 31.88
N THR A 54 5.63 -12.93 31.83
CA THR A 54 6.41 -13.28 30.64
C THR A 54 5.98 -14.64 30.13
N GLY A 55 5.90 -14.84 28.80
CA GLY A 55 5.53 -16.12 28.21
C GLY A 55 4.99 -15.99 26.81
N LEU A 56 4.35 -17.04 26.29
CA LEU A 56 3.82 -17.14 24.93
C LEU A 56 2.31 -16.89 24.83
N LEU A 57 1.67 -16.33 25.86
CA LEU A 57 0.23 -16.10 25.90
C LEU A 57 -0.29 -15.25 24.73
N ASN A 58 0.48 -14.25 24.30
CA ASN A 58 0.09 -13.42 23.16
C ASN A 58 0.13 -14.22 21.85
N TYR A 59 1.05 -15.17 21.73
CA TYR A 59 1.15 -16.06 20.56
C TYR A 59 0.04 -17.11 20.55
N GLU A 60 -0.36 -17.63 21.71
CA GLU A 60 -1.52 -18.52 21.85
C GLU A 60 -2.81 -17.81 21.43
N LYS A 61 -3.01 -16.55 21.82
CA LYS A 61 -4.15 -15.74 21.43
C LYS A 61 -4.27 -15.57 19.91
N ILE A 62 -3.16 -15.52 19.17
CA ILE A 62 -3.18 -15.41 17.69
C ILE A 62 -4.01 -16.55 17.06
N PHE A 63 -3.97 -17.74 17.67
CA PHE A 63 -4.64 -18.94 17.14
C PHE A 63 -5.98 -19.25 17.82
N THR A 64 -6.29 -18.59 18.94
CA THR A 64 -7.48 -18.90 19.75
C THR A 64 -8.52 -17.76 19.77
N ASP A 65 -8.08 -16.52 19.53
CA ASP A 65 -8.94 -15.35 19.55
C ASP A 65 -9.65 -15.18 18.20
N GLU A 66 -10.97 -15.25 18.22
CA GLU A 66 -11.81 -15.15 17.02
C GLU A 66 -11.67 -13.81 16.30
N ASP A 67 -11.46 -12.71 17.01
CA ASP A 67 -11.31 -11.39 16.43
C ASP A 67 -9.98 -11.25 15.69
N ILE A 68 -8.91 -11.84 16.21
CA ILE A 68 -7.61 -11.91 15.55
C ILE A 68 -7.72 -12.76 14.27
N ILE A 69 -8.32 -13.95 14.36
CA ILE A 69 -8.53 -14.83 13.21
C ILE A 69 -9.37 -14.12 12.15
N ARG A 70 -10.45 -13.44 12.55
CA ARG A 70 -11.30 -12.66 11.65
C ARG A 70 -10.51 -11.53 10.97
N ALA A 71 -9.66 -10.82 11.71
CA ALA A 71 -8.82 -9.77 11.16
C ALA A 71 -7.85 -10.31 10.09
N PHE A 72 -7.23 -11.47 10.33
CA PHE A 72 -6.40 -12.13 9.32
C PHE A 72 -7.21 -12.50 8.06
N VAL A 73 -8.37 -13.15 8.23
CA VAL A 73 -9.22 -13.54 7.10
C VAL A 73 -9.63 -12.32 6.26
N VAL A 74 -10.05 -11.23 6.90
CA VAL A 74 -10.42 -9.99 6.20
C VAL A 74 -9.21 -9.39 5.48
N THR A 75 -8.04 -9.36 6.11
CA THR A 75 -6.82 -8.83 5.53
C THR A 75 -6.38 -9.65 4.30
N PHE A 76 -6.40 -10.97 4.39
CA PHE A 76 -6.07 -11.82 3.24
C PHE A 76 -7.10 -11.68 2.11
N LYS A 77 -8.40 -11.65 2.42
CA LYS A 77 -9.45 -11.39 1.43
C LYS A 77 -9.20 -10.05 0.73
N TYR A 78 -8.94 -9.00 1.50
CA TYR A 78 -8.62 -7.69 0.97
C TYR A 78 -7.42 -7.75 0.03
N ALA A 79 -6.30 -8.33 0.46
CA ALA A 79 -5.08 -8.40 -0.34
C ALA A 79 -5.26 -9.20 -1.65
N ILE A 80 -5.99 -10.33 -1.60
CA ILE A 80 -6.27 -11.18 -2.76
C ILE A 80 -7.13 -10.45 -3.80
N PHE A 81 -8.03 -9.59 -3.40
CA PHE A 81 -8.84 -8.81 -4.34
C PHE A 81 -8.16 -7.49 -4.75
N ASP A 82 -7.60 -6.73 -3.80
CA ASP A 82 -6.99 -5.42 -4.07
C ASP A 82 -5.79 -5.54 -5.02
N VAL A 83 -4.82 -6.40 -4.68
CA VAL A 83 -3.55 -6.44 -5.42
C VAL A 83 -3.74 -6.91 -6.86
N PRO A 84 -4.38 -8.05 -7.16
CA PRO A 84 -4.54 -8.50 -8.54
C PRO A 84 -5.40 -7.55 -9.38
N LEU A 85 -6.54 -7.07 -8.84
CA LEU A 85 -7.42 -6.17 -9.58
C LEU A 85 -6.73 -4.85 -9.90
N LYS A 86 -6.05 -4.24 -8.92
CA LYS A 86 -5.31 -3.00 -9.11
C LYS A 86 -4.19 -3.17 -10.14
N LEU A 87 -3.39 -4.23 -10.03
CA LEU A 87 -2.28 -4.48 -10.95
C LEU A 87 -2.77 -4.83 -12.35
N ALA A 88 -3.80 -5.67 -12.48
CA ALA A 88 -4.39 -6.01 -13.77
C ALA A 88 -4.95 -4.76 -14.46
N PHE A 89 -5.68 -3.92 -13.73
CA PHE A 89 -6.22 -2.68 -14.28
C PHE A 89 -5.11 -1.68 -14.66
N ALA A 90 -4.08 -1.55 -13.81
CA ALA A 90 -2.92 -0.71 -14.07
C ALA A 90 -2.16 -1.16 -15.32
N LEU A 91 -1.92 -2.47 -15.47
CA LEU A 91 -1.26 -3.05 -16.63
C LEU A 91 -2.10 -2.86 -17.91
N PHE A 92 -3.41 -3.09 -17.82
CA PHE A 92 -4.33 -2.88 -18.94
C PHE A 92 -4.29 -1.43 -19.46
N ILE A 93 -4.37 -0.45 -18.57
CA ILE A 93 -4.29 0.96 -18.96
C ILE A 93 -2.87 1.32 -19.44
N ALA A 94 -1.80 0.80 -18.82
CA ALA A 94 -0.44 1.01 -19.28
C ALA A 94 -0.24 0.46 -20.71
N TYR A 95 -0.79 -0.73 -21.00
CA TYR A 95 -0.76 -1.31 -22.33
C TYR A 95 -1.43 -0.40 -23.38
N ILE A 96 -2.64 0.11 -23.08
CA ILE A 96 -3.33 1.05 -23.97
C ILE A 96 -2.50 2.34 -24.16
N LEU A 97 -1.92 2.89 -23.10
CA LEU A 97 -1.13 4.12 -23.15
C LEU A 97 0.28 3.92 -23.75
N ASN A 98 0.68 2.67 -24.01
CA ASN A 98 1.93 2.36 -24.70
C ASN A 98 1.85 2.62 -26.21
N PHE A 99 0.65 2.56 -26.79
CA PHE A 99 0.44 2.91 -28.18
C PHE A 99 0.72 4.40 -28.44
N LYS A 100 1.13 4.73 -29.67
CA LYS A 100 1.43 6.12 -30.13
C LYS A 100 0.13 6.89 -30.37
N LEU A 101 -0.70 7.10 -29.34
CA LEU A 101 -1.97 7.81 -29.41
C LEU A 101 -1.77 9.32 -29.26
N LYS A 102 -2.58 10.11 -29.99
CA LYS A 102 -2.61 11.58 -29.81
C LYS A 102 -3.14 11.91 -28.42
N GLY A 103 -2.47 12.84 -27.71
CA GLY A 103 -2.92 13.28 -26.37
C GLY A 103 -2.59 12.31 -25.22
N VAL A 104 -1.80 11.25 -25.45
CA VAL A 104 -1.48 10.23 -24.44
C VAL A 104 -0.91 10.81 -23.14
N ASN A 105 -0.16 11.91 -23.21
CA ASN A 105 0.41 12.56 -22.03
C ASN A 105 -0.66 13.17 -21.12
N PHE A 106 -1.74 13.71 -21.69
CA PHE A 106 -2.88 14.18 -20.91
C PHE A 106 -3.52 13.04 -20.12
N PHE A 107 -3.79 11.91 -20.78
CA PHE A 107 -4.38 10.74 -20.11
C PHE A 107 -3.45 10.14 -19.04
N ARG A 108 -2.14 10.10 -19.27
CA ARG A 108 -1.16 9.68 -18.24
C ARG A 108 -1.26 10.53 -16.97
N THR A 109 -1.30 11.84 -17.15
CA THR A 109 -1.44 12.79 -16.04
C THR A 109 -2.79 12.60 -15.33
N ALA A 110 -3.89 12.55 -16.09
CA ALA A 110 -5.23 12.40 -15.56
C ALA A 110 -5.40 11.10 -14.75
N TYR A 111 -4.87 9.98 -15.24
CA TYR A 111 -4.92 8.69 -14.53
C TYR A 111 -3.94 8.58 -13.36
N TYR A 112 -2.94 9.45 -13.28
CA TYR A 112 -2.02 9.50 -12.15
C TYR A 112 -2.57 10.32 -10.97
N ILE A 113 -3.42 11.32 -11.23
CA ILE A 113 -4.01 12.20 -10.20
C ILE A 113 -4.67 11.41 -9.05
N PRO A 114 -5.51 10.37 -9.29
CA PRO A 114 -6.08 9.56 -8.23
C PRO A 114 -5.07 8.97 -7.25
N SER A 115 -3.90 8.56 -7.76
CA SER A 115 -2.84 7.98 -6.92
C SER A 115 -2.17 9.01 -6.01
N ILE A 116 -2.11 10.27 -6.43
CA ILE A 116 -1.58 11.36 -5.60
C ILE A 116 -2.59 11.77 -4.53
N LEU A 117 -3.84 11.91 -4.91
CA LEU A 117 -4.91 12.41 -4.04
C LEU A 117 -5.49 11.33 -3.11
N GLY A 118 -5.35 10.06 -3.48
CA GLY A 118 -6.07 8.94 -2.86
C GLY A 118 -5.77 8.69 -1.38
N GLY A 119 -4.65 9.20 -0.86
CA GLY A 119 -4.33 9.17 0.57
C GLY A 119 -4.95 10.31 1.39
N SER A 120 -5.69 11.24 0.77
CA SER A 120 -6.25 12.39 1.47
C SER A 120 -7.57 12.06 2.16
N ILE A 121 -7.80 12.68 3.32
CA ILE A 121 -9.06 12.58 4.06
C ILE A 121 -10.25 13.06 3.21
N ALA A 122 -10.02 14.08 2.37
CA ALA A 122 -11.06 14.61 1.47
C ALA A 122 -11.61 13.56 0.52
N ILE A 123 -10.74 12.73 -0.07
CA ILE A 123 -11.16 11.62 -0.95
C ILE A 123 -11.93 10.56 -0.16
N ALA A 124 -11.50 10.24 1.06
CA ALA A 124 -12.22 9.29 1.91
C ALA A 124 -13.65 9.78 2.24
N ILE A 125 -13.81 11.06 2.56
CA ILE A 125 -15.12 11.68 2.82
C ILE A 125 -15.99 11.66 1.54
N LEU A 126 -15.43 12.06 0.41
CA LEU A 126 -16.13 12.05 -0.87
C LEU A 126 -16.58 10.63 -1.25
N TRP A 127 -15.68 9.65 -1.10
CA TRP A 127 -15.99 8.26 -1.38
C TRP A 127 -17.10 7.72 -0.49
N ARG A 128 -17.04 8.05 0.81
CA ARG A 128 -18.10 7.72 1.76
C ARG A 128 -19.44 8.36 1.38
N ALA A 129 -19.45 9.60 0.92
CA ALA A 129 -20.67 10.29 0.46
C ALA A 129 -21.24 9.63 -0.80
N VAL A 130 -20.40 9.25 -1.76
CA VAL A 130 -20.82 8.58 -3.00
C VAL A 130 -21.45 7.22 -2.74
N PHE A 131 -20.92 6.43 -1.78
CA PHE A 131 -21.41 5.10 -1.40
C PHE A 131 -22.33 5.10 -0.18
N ASN A 132 -22.81 6.26 0.25
CA ASN A 132 -23.84 6.31 1.31
C ASN A 132 -25.18 5.72 0.81
N THR A 133 -26.06 5.35 1.74
CA THR A 133 -27.42 4.83 1.42
C THR A 133 -28.22 5.79 0.53
N ASP A 134 -28.07 7.10 0.73
CA ASP A 134 -28.66 8.14 -0.11
C ASP A 134 -27.64 8.80 -1.06
N GLY A 135 -26.54 8.12 -1.33
CA GLY A 135 -25.44 8.59 -2.17
C GLY A 135 -25.68 8.38 -3.66
N LEU A 136 -24.74 8.91 -4.47
CA LEU A 136 -24.81 8.91 -5.93
C LEU A 136 -25.02 7.50 -6.51
N ILE A 137 -24.30 6.50 -6.00
CA ILE A 137 -24.39 5.13 -6.53
C ILE A 137 -25.80 4.56 -6.35
N ASN A 138 -26.39 4.73 -5.17
CA ASN A 138 -27.75 4.27 -4.94
C ASN A 138 -28.80 5.08 -5.73
N THR A 139 -28.56 6.36 -5.96
CA THR A 139 -29.41 7.17 -6.85
C THR A 139 -29.43 6.60 -8.27
N VAL A 140 -28.25 6.21 -8.80
CA VAL A 140 -28.16 5.56 -10.10
C VAL A 140 -28.84 4.19 -10.10
N ILE A 141 -28.60 3.36 -9.08
CA ILE A 141 -29.22 2.03 -8.98
C ILE A 141 -30.75 2.13 -8.95
N THR A 142 -31.30 3.04 -8.13
CA THR A 142 -32.74 3.22 -8.01
C THR A 142 -33.37 3.81 -9.28
N PHE A 143 -32.64 4.65 -10.02
CA PHE A 143 -33.08 5.14 -11.32
C PHE A 143 -33.30 3.99 -12.33
N PHE A 144 -32.50 2.94 -12.27
CA PHE A 144 -32.68 1.72 -13.07
C PHE A 144 -33.61 0.66 -12.42
N GLY A 145 -34.34 1.02 -11.34
CA GLY A 145 -35.28 0.14 -10.67
C GLY A 145 -34.67 -0.85 -9.67
N GLY A 146 -33.38 -0.71 -9.35
CA GLY A 146 -32.71 -1.54 -8.35
C GLY A 146 -32.98 -1.09 -6.90
N PRO A 147 -32.79 -1.96 -5.90
CA PRO A 147 -32.95 -1.62 -4.49
C PRO A 147 -31.78 -0.79 -3.98
N LYS A 148 -32.03 0.05 -2.97
CA LYS A 148 -30.96 0.72 -2.23
C LYS A 148 -30.10 -0.29 -1.48
N ILE A 149 -28.79 -0.15 -1.58
CA ILE A 149 -27.81 -1.01 -0.93
C ILE A 149 -27.12 -0.23 0.19
N ASN A 150 -27.02 -0.84 1.37
CA ASN A 150 -26.20 -0.27 2.45
C ASN A 150 -24.76 -0.77 2.30
N TRP A 151 -23.98 -0.06 1.51
CA TRP A 151 -22.60 -0.43 1.14
C TRP A 151 -21.65 -0.55 2.33
N MET A 152 -21.89 0.21 3.41
CA MET A 152 -20.98 0.27 4.56
C MET A 152 -21.37 -0.69 5.69
N ALA A 153 -22.59 -1.25 5.69
CA ALA A 153 -23.07 -2.11 6.78
C ALA A 153 -22.60 -3.56 6.65
N GLY A 154 -22.41 -4.05 5.44
CA GLY A 154 -21.99 -5.43 5.21
C GLY A 154 -20.47 -5.57 5.09
N ALA A 155 -19.90 -6.60 5.69
CA ALA A 155 -18.45 -6.85 5.60
C ALA A 155 -17.97 -6.98 4.16
N ASN A 156 -18.72 -7.69 3.30
CA ASN A 156 -18.34 -7.89 1.90
C ASN A 156 -18.58 -6.63 1.04
N SER A 157 -19.66 -5.90 1.27
CA SER A 157 -19.96 -4.66 0.56
C SER A 157 -18.97 -3.55 0.93
N ALA A 158 -18.63 -3.42 2.20
CA ALA A 158 -17.61 -2.47 2.66
C ALA A 158 -16.21 -2.83 2.06
N LEU A 159 -15.86 -4.12 2.04
CA LEU A 159 -14.63 -4.59 1.41
C LEU A 159 -14.59 -4.23 -0.09
N PHE A 160 -15.69 -4.46 -0.81
CA PHE A 160 -15.82 -4.09 -2.22
C PHE A 160 -15.58 -2.59 -2.45
N VAL A 161 -16.19 -1.74 -1.63
CA VAL A 161 -16.04 -0.27 -1.72
C VAL A 161 -14.58 0.15 -1.49
N ILE A 162 -13.89 -0.47 -0.52
CA ILE A 162 -12.49 -0.18 -0.24
C ILE A 162 -11.60 -0.66 -1.40
N VAL A 163 -11.82 -1.88 -1.90
CA VAL A 163 -11.06 -2.41 -3.05
C VAL A 163 -11.27 -1.52 -4.28
N LEU A 164 -12.50 -1.07 -4.55
CA LEU A 164 -12.79 -0.19 -5.67
C LEU A 164 -12.06 1.16 -5.56
N LEU A 165 -12.00 1.75 -4.37
CA LEU A 165 -11.19 2.95 -4.10
C LEU A 165 -9.71 2.72 -4.40
N ARG A 166 -9.19 1.57 -4.01
CA ARG A 166 -7.78 1.22 -4.24
C ARG A 166 -7.48 0.94 -5.72
N VAL A 167 -8.39 0.26 -6.41
CA VAL A 167 -8.30 0.06 -7.86
C VAL A 167 -8.34 1.40 -8.59
N TRP A 168 -9.19 2.34 -8.18
CA TRP A 168 -9.22 3.70 -8.75
C TRP A 168 -7.87 4.42 -8.60
N GLN A 169 -7.07 4.11 -7.56
CA GLN A 169 -5.71 4.63 -7.33
C GLN A 169 -4.62 3.83 -8.06
N PHE A 170 -4.89 3.32 -9.25
CA PHE A 170 -3.98 2.46 -10.02
C PHE A 170 -2.79 3.20 -10.65
N GLY A 171 -2.82 4.53 -10.72
CA GLY A 171 -1.93 5.36 -11.52
C GLY A 171 -0.43 5.15 -11.26
N SER A 172 -0.01 4.97 -10.00
CA SER A 172 1.41 4.72 -9.68
C SER A 172 1.90 3.40 -10.28
N ALA A 173 1.12 2.33 -10.15
CA ALA A 173 1.45 1.03 -10.76
C ALA A 173 1.42 1.12 -12.29
N MET A 174 0.45 1.85 -12.87
CA MET A 174 0.36 2.10 -14.30
C MET A 174 1.63 2.76 -14.85
N VAL A 175 2.17 3.77 -14.17
CA VAL A 175 3.39 4.46 -14.61
C VAL A 175 4.59 3.51 -14.61
N ILE A 176 4.71 2.65 -13.59
CA ILE A 176 5.78 1.64 -13.52
C ILE A 176 5.65 0.64 -14.68
N PHE A 177 4.46 0.09 -14.91
CA PHE A 177 4.21 -0.82 -16.03
C PHE A 177 4.46 -0.16 -17.39
N LEU A 178 4.05 1.10 -17.56
CA LEU A 178 4.27 1.83 -18.80
C LEU A 178 5.76 2.07 -19.05
N ALA A 179 6.55 2.36 -18.01
CA ALA A 179 8.01 2.48 -18.13
C ALA A 179 8.65 1.15 -18.52
N ALA A 180 8.22 0.05 -17.91
CA ALA A 180 8.69 -1.29 -18.25
C ALA A 180 8.35 -1.68 -19.70
N LEU A 181 7.10 -1.46 -20.14
CA LEU A 181 6.67 -1.75 -21.52
C LEU A 181 7.46 -0.95 -22.57
N LYS A 182 7.83 0.30 -22.26
CA LYS A 182 8.65 1.13 -23.15
C LYS A 182 10.11 0.73 -23.18
N GLY A 183 10.59 0.01 -22.16
CA GLY A 183 11.95 -0.51 -22.11
C GLY A 183 12.16 -1.79 -22.94
N VAL A 184 11.10 -2.41 -23.43
CA VAL A 184 11.18 -3.59 -24.30
C VAL A 184 11.61 -3.14 -25.71
N SER A 185 12.71 -3.73 -26.24
CA SER A 185 13.21 -3.41 -27.58
C SER A 185 12.24 -3.84 -28.68
N GLU A 186 12.17 -3.08 -29.76
CA GLU A 186 11.33 -3.41 -30.92
C GLU A 186 11.73 -4.77 -31.52
N ASP A 187 13.03 -5.11 -31.52
CA ASP A 187 13.54 -6.40 -32.01
C ASP A 187 12.86 -7.62 -31.34
N LEU A 188 12.48 -7.52 -30.07
CA LEU A 188 11.77 -8.59 -29.36
C LEU A 188 10.33 -8.76 -29.86
N TYR A 189 9.68 -7.67 -30.23
CA TYR A 189 8.35 -7.72 -30.81
C TYR A 189 8.38 -8.29 -32.24
N GLU A 190 9.41 -7.94 -33.04
CA GLU A 190 9.62 -8.48 -34.38
C GLU A 190 9.90 -9.99 -34.32
N ALA A 191 10.79 -10.43 -33.43
CA ALA A 191 11.08 -11.84 -33.22
C ALA A 191 9.86 -12.67 -32.78
N ALA A 192 8.94 -12.07 -32.01
CA ALA A 192 7.73 -12.73 -31.56
C ALA A 192 6.62 -12.77 -32.64
N SER A 193 6.78 -12.02 -33.73
CA SER A 193 5.81 -11.95 -34.83
C SER A 193 6.07 -12.96 -35.97
N ILE A 194 7.22 -13.66 -35.89
CA ILE A 194 7.65 -14.73 -36.79
C ILE A 194 7.16 -16.07 -36.26
#